data_b27e7911c88059e9550e79650127fede
#
_entry.id   b27e7911c88059e9550e79650127fede
#
_cell.length_a   1.000
_cell.length_b   1.000
_cell.length_c   1.000
_cell.angle_alpha   90.00
_cell.angle_beta   90.00
_cell.angle_gamma   90.00
#
_symmetry.space_group_name_H-M   'P 1'
#
loop_
_entity.id
_entity.type
_entity.pdbx_description
1 polymer ?
#
loop_
_entity_poly.entity_id
_entity_poly.type
_entity_poly.pdbx_seq_one_letter_code
_entity_poly.pdbx_strand_id
1 'polypeptide(L)'
;YQVVIYEKSDKLGGSLRDYIGNGISAEDLESDIHELLRYPVKVMYNHQVPLDNIDEINSFVSDTDADIIYISCKSALFNKSNKDTLLIENTKIVTGSRLDYDTDTVIVKVYDGKSAATTIERVLKGVSVMAGREKEGPYESGLFTNTDDIAFEASSFLDSPVLTKEDAVKESKRCLKCECMECVKGCEFMKTYKSYPKKYIREVYNNLSIAMGTHHANKMINSCNLCGQCKSICPNDVDMSEIFLAARKLMVESGKMPPSAFEFAL
;
A
#
# COMPACT_ATOMS: atom_id res chain seq x y z
N TYR A 1 5.19 -20.48 5.59
CA TYR A 1 3.88 -21.15 5.52
C TYR A 1 3.90 -22.21 4.42
N GLN A 2 3.14 -23.29 4.59
CA GLN A 2 2.85 -24.24 3.52
C GLN A 2 1.56 -23.79 2.83
N VAL A 3 1.59 -23.68 1.52
CA VAL A 3 0.44 -23.22 0.73
C VAL A 3 -0.01 -24.34 -0.21
N VAL A 4 -1.32 -24.63 -0.18
CA VAL A 4 -1.95 -25.56 -1.12
C VAL A 4 -3.05 -24.81 -1.87
N ILE A 5 -3.00 -24.79 -3.20
CA ILE A 5 -4.02 -24.20 -4.06
C ILE A 5 -4.89 -25.33 -4.60
N TYR A 6 -6.18 -25.24 -4.41
CA TYR A 6 -7.18 -26.12 -5.02
C TYR A 6 -7.80 -25.40 -6.22
N GLU A 7 -7.50 -25.87 -7.40
CA GLU A 7 -7.95 -25.28 -8.66
C GLU A 7 -8.93 -26.25 -9.35
N LYS A 8 -10.13 -25.76 -9.67
CA LYS A 8 -11.16 -26.60 -10.31
C LYS A 8 -10.83 -26.97 -11.76
N SER A 9 -10.01 -26.16 -12.44
CA SER A 9 -9.58 -26.39 -13.82
C SER A 9 -8.24 -27.12 -13.89
N ASP A 10 -7.81 -27.39 -15.09
CA ASP A 10 -6.48 -27.99 -15.37
C ASP A 10 -5.35 -26.96 -15.41
N LYS A 11 -5.66 -25.65 -15.24
CA LYS A 11 -4.71 -24.54 -15.33
C LYS A 11 -4.99 -23.45 -14.32
N LEU A 12 -3.92 -22.84 -13.79
CA LEU A 12 -4.00 -21.61 -13.01
C LEU A 12 -4.33 -20.39 -13.89
N GLY A 13 -4.73 -19.29 -13.26
CA GLY A 13 -5.00 -18.00 -13.91
C GLY A 13 -6.48 -17.61 -13.91
N GLY A 14 -7.40 -18.56 -13.70
CA GLY A 14 -8.83 -18.28 -13.56
C GLY A 14 -9.35 -17.32 -14.63
N SER A 15 -10.13 -16.29 -14.21
CA SER A 15 -10.70 -15.30 -15.12
C SER A 15 -9.69 -14.37 -15.80
N LEU A 16 -8.40 -14.36 -15.39
CA LEU A 16 -7.38 -13.63 -16.15
C LEU A 16 -7.19 -14.18 -17.55
N ARG A 17 -7.47 -15.47 -17.75
CA ARG A 17 -7.39 -16.10 -19.07
C ARG A 17 -8.42 -15.55 -20.06
N ASP A 18 -9.52 -15.00 -19.57
CA ASP A 18 -10.57 -14.38 -20.41
C ASP A 18 -10.10 -13.04 -21.01
N TYR A 19 -9.03 -12.45 -20.45
CA TYR A 19 -8.42 -11.20 -20.94
C TYR A 19 -7.25 -11.42 -21.89
N ILE A 20 -6.89 -12.67 -22.21
CA ILE A 20 -5.84 -12.96 -23.18
C ILE A 20 -6.25 -12.42 -24.55
N GLY A 21 -5.37 -11.60 -25.15
CA GLY A 21 -5.65 -10.90 -26.40
C GLY A 21 -6.43 -9.59 -26.22
N ASN A 22 -6.85 -9.28 -25.00
CA ASN A 22 -7.56 -8.05 -24.66
C ASN A 22 -6.92 -7.40 -23.41
N GLY A 23 -5.67 -7.00 -23.54
CA GLY A 23 -4.89 -6.32 -22.51
C GLY A 23 -3.90 -7.20 -21.74
N ILE A 24 -3.97 -8.52 -21.87
CA ILE A 24 -2.99 -9.46 -21.29
C ILE A 24 -2.48 -10.38 -22.41
N SER A 25 -1.15 -10.58 -22.48
CA SER A 25 -0.60 -11.60 -23.37
C SER A 25 -0.63 -12.97 -22.68
N ALA A 26 -0.77 -14.04 -23.48
CA ALA A 26 -0.68 -15.40 -22.92
C ALA A 26 0.70 -15.69 -22.35
N GLU A 27 1.76 -15.14 -22.96
CA GLU A 27 3.14 -15.30 -22.51
C GLU A 27 3.39 -14.65 -21.15
N ASP A 28 2.90 -13.42 -20.95
CA ASP A 28 3.04 -12.71 -19.68
C ASP A 28 2.31 -13.45 -18.55
N LEU A 29 1.07 -13.92 -18.80
CA LEU A 29 0.32 -14.67 -17.81
C LEU A 29 1.00 -15.99 -17.44
N GLU A 30 1.51 -16.74 -18.41
CA GLU A 30 2.24 -17.99 -18.12
C GLU A 30 3.58 -17.73 -17.42
N SER A 31 4.24 -16.63 -17.72
CA SER A 31 5.45 -16.19 -17.03
C SER A 31 5.18 -15.90 -15.56
N ASP A 32 4.12 -15.15 -15.25
CA ASP A 32 3.71 -14.83 -13.88
C ASP A 32 3.32 -16.09 -13.09
N ILE A 33 2.60 -17.02 -13.73
CA ILE A 33 2.25 -18.31 -13.13
C ILE A 33 3.52 -19.13 -12.86
N HIS A 34 4.47 -19.13 -13.78
CA HIS A 34 5.73 -19.85 -13.61
C HIS A 34 6.54 -19.26 -12.43
N GLU A 35 6.60 -17.92 -12.30
CA GLU A 35 7.24 -17.28 -11.15
C GLU A 35 6.56 -17.64 -9.82
N LEU A 36 5.22 -17.68 -9.78
CA LEU A 36 4.47 -18.13 -8.61
C LEU A 36 4.86 -19.56 -8.20
N LEU A 37 5.00 -20.46 -9.19
CA LEU A 37 5.32 -21.88 -8.96
C LEU A 37 6.79 -22.12 -8.54
N ARG A 38 7.65 -21.11 -8.56
CA ARG A 38 9.00 -21.18 -7.97
C ARG A 38 8.97 -21.17 -6.44
N TYR A 39 7.89 -20.68 -5.83
CA TYR A 39 7.69 -20.79 -4.39
C TYR A 39 7.20 -22.20 -4.02
N PRO A 40 7.38 -22.64 -2.77
CA PRO A 40 6.94 -23.96 -2.31
C PRO A 40 5.40 -24.02 -2.16
N VAL A 41 4.71 -23.90 -3.30
CA VAL A 41 3.24 -23.97 -3.40
C VAL A 41 2.85 -25.29 -4.05
N LYS A 42 1.95 -26.02 -3.39
CA LYS A 42 1.36 -27.24 -3.98
C LYS A 42 0.07 -26.88 -4.69
N VAL A 43 -0.11 -27.30 -5.92
CA VAL A 43 -1.35 -27.08 -6.68
C VAL A 43 -2.06 -28.40 -6.92
N MET A 44 -3.36 -28.44 -6.59
CA MET A 44 -4.26 -29.56 -6.82
C MET A 44 -5.22 -29.15 -7.94
N TYR A 45 -4.91 -29.54 -9.16
CA TYR A 45 -5.74 -29.27 -10.34
C TYR A 45 -6.95 -30.19 -10.42
N ASN A 46 -7.96 -29.80 -11.20
CA ASN A 46 -9.22 -30.53 -11.38
C ASN A 46 -9.89 -30.89 -10.04
N HIS A 47 -9.72 -30.03 -9.05
CA HIS A 47 -10.23 -30.26 -7.70
C HIS A 47 -11.23 -29.15 -7.33
N GLN A 48 -12.52 -29.46 -7.39
CA GLN A 48 -13.59 -28.55 -6.99
C GLN A 48 -13.87 -28.72 -5.50
N VAL A 49 -13.74 -27.63 -4.74
CA VAL A 49 -14.13 -27.58 -3.33
C VAL A 49 -15.56 -27.07 -3.23
N PRO A 50 -16.45 -27.67 -2.40
CA PRO A 50 -17.78 -27.14 -2.15
C PRO A 50 -17.66 -25.81 -1.39
N LEU A 51 -18.24 -24.72 -1.93
CA LEU A 51 -18.09 -23.36 -1.38
C LEU A 51 -19.45 -22.69 -1.04
N ASP A 52 -20.54 -23.47 -1.10
CA ASP A 52 -21.88 -22.92 -0.94
C ASP A 52 -22.32 -22.80 0.51
N ASN A 53 -21.71 -23.57 1.41
CA ASN A 53 -22.09 -23.69 2.80
C ASN A 53 -20.87 -23.62 3.72
N ILE A 54 -20.96 -22.83 4.83
CA ILE A 54 -19.91 -22.72 5.84
C ILE A 54 -19.58 -24.07 6.49
N ASP A 55 -20.57 -24.92 6.72
CA ASP A 55 -20.36 -26.21 7.39
C ASP A 55 -19.54 -27.17 6.50
N GLU A 56 -19.78 -27.16 5.20
CA GLU A 56 -19.00 -27.95 4.24
C GLU A 56 -17.57 -27.47 4.15
N ILE A 57 -17.35 -26.14 4.17
CA ILE A 57 -16.01 -25.57 4.19
C ILE A 57 -15.29 -25.88 5.50
N ASN A 58 -15.97 -25.79 6.63
CA ASN A 58 -15.39 -26.14 7.93
C ASN A 58 -15.03 -27.65 7.99
N SER A 59 -15.83 -28.51 7.41
CA SER A 59 -15.49 -29.92 7.23
C SER A 59 -14.22 -30.09 6.38
N PHE A 60 -14.17 -29.43 5.24
CA PHE A 60 -12.99 -29.42 4.38
C PHE A 60 -11.73 -28.88 5.07
N VAL A 61 -11.86 -27.79 5.88
CA VAL A 61 -10.76 -27.28 6.74
C VAL A 61 -10.26 -28.38 7.69
N SER A 62 -11.19 -29.08 8.33
CA SER A 62 -10.86 -30.13 9.29
C SER A 62 -10.18 -31.33 8.59
N ASP A 63 -10.68 -31.71 7.43
CA ASP A 63 -10.16 -32.85 6.66
C ASP A 63 -8.78 -32.59 6.08
N THR A 64 -8.46 -31.33 5.79
CA THR A 64 -7.15 -30.92 5.22
C THR A 64 -6.14 -30.47 6.27
N ASP A 65 -6.53 -30.42 7.55
CA ASP A 65 -5.72 -29.89 8.67
C ASP A 65 -5.16 -28.48 8.37
N ALA A 66 -5.97 -27.68 7.69
CA ALA A 66 -5.59 -26.32 7.32
C ALA A 66 -5.76 -25.36 8.51
N ASP A 67 -4.75 -24.54 8.77
CA ASP A 67 -4.84 -23.49 9.78
C ASP A 67 -5.82 -22.37 9.38
N ILE A 68 -5.90 -22.06 8.08
CA ILE A 68 -6.77 -21.01 7.52
C ILE A 68 -7.03 -21.29 6.03
N ILE A 69 -8.20 -20.93 5.54
CA ILE A 69 -8.58 -21.03 4.13
C ILE A 69 -8.86 -19.64 3.54
N TYR A 70 -8.38 -19.43 2.32
CA TYR A 70 -8.73 -18.28 1.50
C TYR A 70 -9.55 -18.70 0.29
N ILE A 71 -10.72 -18.08 0.13
CA ILE A 71 -11.63 -18.30 -1.00
C ILE A 71 -11.52 -17.12 -1.96
N SER A 72 -10.88 -17.32 -3.11
CA SER A 72 -10.63 -16.28 -4.12
C SER A 72 -11.74 -16.14 -5.18
N CYS A 73 -12.70 -17.04 -5.21
CA CYS A 73 -13.82 -17.02 -6.18
C CYS A 73 -15.07 -16.39 -5.57
N LYS A 74 -16.01 -15.99 -6.44
CA LYS A 74 -17.32 -15.48 -5.99
C LYS A 74 -18.06 -16.56 -5.19
N SER A 75 -18.42 -16.22 -3.95
CA SER A 75 -19.17 -17.08 -3.04
C SER A 75 -20.20 -16.25 -2.30
N ALA A 76 -21.36 -16.81 -2.01
CA ALA A 76 -22.39 -16.20 -1.17
C ALA A 76 -21.88 -15.90 0.27
N LEU A 77 -20.81 -16.55 0.69
CA LEU A 77 -20.18 -16.35 1.98
C LEU A 77 -19.49 -14.99 2.13
N PHE A 78 -19.19 -14.34 1.02
CA PHE A 78 -18.58 -13.02 1.04
C PHE A 78 -19.41 -12.00 1.85
N ASN A 79 -20.73 -12.05 1.73
CA ASN A 79 -21.62 -11.17 2.50
C ASN A 79 -21.58 -11.38 4.02
N LYS A 80 -20.94 -12.46 4.49
CA LYS A 80 -20.76 -12.79 5.91
C LYS A 80 -19.38 -12.35 6.43
N SER A 81 -18.47 -11.97 5.54
CA SER A 81 -17.14 -11.53 5.93
C SER A 81 -17.12 -10.06 6.37
N ASN A 82 -16.19 -9.74 7.25
CA ASN A 82 -15.89 -8.35 7.59
C ASN A 82 -15.28 -7.63 6.39
N LYS A 83 -15.77 -6.44 6.04
CA LYS A 83 -15.37 -5.70 4.84
C LYS A 83 -13.89 -5.29 4.83
N ASP A 84 -13.32 -5.00 5.99
CA ASP A 84 -11.94 -4.54 6.09
C ASP A 84 -10.94 -5.69 6.14
N THR A 85 -11.28 -6.76 6.85
CA THR A 85 -10.38 -7.91 7.07
C THR A 85 -10.63 -9.07 6.14
N LEU A 86 -11.79 -9.13 5.48
CA LEU A 86 -12.24 -10.27 4.67
C LEU A 86 -12.42 -11.59 5.44
N LEU A 87 -12.30 -11.54 6.76
CA LEU A 87 -12.47 -12.70 7.65
C LEU A 87 -13.94 -12.89 7.99
N ILE A 88 -14.42 -14.11 7.94
CA ILE A 88 -15.71 -14.50 8.50
C ILE A 88 -15.51 -14.72 10.00
N GLU A 89 -16.26 -13.96 10.82
CA GLU A 89 -16.13 -13.99 12.29
C GLU A 89 -16.28 -15.40 12.86
N ASN A 90 -15.43 -15.69 13.83
CA ASN A 90 -15.39 -17.00 14.53
C ASN A 90 -15.10 -18.20 13.61
N THR A 91 -14.49 -17.96 12.45
CA THR A 91 -14.08 -19.02 11.53
C THR A 91 -12.60 -18.87 11.13
N LYS A 92 -12.09 -19.89 10.42
CA LYS A 92 -10.78 -19.88 9.76
C LYS A 92 -10.91 -19.57 8.27
N ILE A 93 -11.93 -18.80 7.86
CA ILE A 93 -12.26 -18.56 6.46
C ILE A 93 -12.07 -17.08 6.13
N VAL A 94 -11.21 -16.80 5.18
CA VAL A 94 -11.01 -15.47 4.58
C VAL A 94 -11.56 -15.51 3.15
N THR A 95 -12.33 -14.50 2.77
CA THR A 95 -12.95 -14.45 1.44
C THR A 95 -12.39 -13.32 0.60
N GLY A 96 -12.20 -13.53 -0.69
CA GLY A 96 -11.91 -12.49 -1.68
C GLY A 96 -13.15 -12.13 -2.49
N SER A 97 -12.97 -11.39 -3.59
CA SER A 97 -14.03 -10.99 -4.52
C SER A 97 -15.11 -10.11 -3.90
N ARG A 98 -14.70 -8.96 -3.34
CA ARG A 98 -15.64 -7.95 -2.82
C ARG A 98 -16.70 -7.59 -3.86
N LEU A 99 -17.96 -7.76 -3.46
CA LEU A 99 -19.11 -7.46 -4.34
C LEU A 99 -19.43 -5.96 -4.41
N ASP A 100 -18.85 -5.16 -3.50
CA ASP A 100 -19.14 -3.73 -3.38
C ASP A 100 -18.49 -2.85 -4.47
N TYR A 101 -17.63 -3.43 -5.31
CA TYR A 101 -17.04 -2.73 -6.43
C TYR A 101 -17.84 -3.04 -7.71
N ASP A 102 -18.37 -2.02 -8.36
CA ASP A 102 -19.09 -2.14 -9.63
C ASP A 102 -18.24 -2.72 -10.77
N THR A 103 -16.94 -2.84 -10.55
CA THR A 103 -15.98 -3.31 -11.54
C THR A 103 -15.21 -4.52 -11.04
N ASP A 104 -15.43 -5.67 -11.66
CA ASP A 104 -14.65 -6.90 -11.48
C ASP A 104 -13.30 -6.78 -12.22
N THR A 105 -12.45 -5.85 -11.77
CA THR A 105 -11.16 -5.57 -12.41
C THR A 105 -10.02 -6.36 -11.78
N VAL A 106 -8.95 -6.56 -12.56
CA VAL A 106 -7.71 -7.22 -12.08
C VAL A 106 -7.13 -6.50 -10.86
N ILE A 107 -7.17 -5.17 -10.84
CA ILE A 107 -6.64 -4.34 -9.74
C ILE A 107 -7.38 -4.63 -8.43
N VAL A 108 -8.71 -4.76 -8.48
CA VAL A 108 -9.53 -5.10 -7.30
C VAL A 108 -9.17 -6.49 -6.78
N LYS A 109 -8.98 -7.47 -7.65
CA LYS A 109 -8.57 -8.83 -7.25
C LYS A 109 -7.19 -8.86 -6.60
N VAL A 110 -6.25 -8.09 -7.12
CA VAL A 110 -4.91 -7.94 -6.52
C VAL A 110 -5.00 -7.28 -5.15
N TYR A 111 -5.84 -6.25 -5.00
CA TYR A 111 -6.07 -5.59 -3.73
C TYR A 111 -6.68 -6.54 -2.69
N ASP A 112 -7.70 -7.29 -3.06
CA ASP A 112 -8.33 -8.29 -2.20
C ASP A 112 -7.33 -9.38 -1.76
N GLY A 113 -6.53 -9.88 -2.71
CA GLY A 113 -5.48 -10.86 -2.40
C GLY A 113 -4.45 -10.34 -1.38
N LYS A 114 -4.00 -9.10 -1.54
CA LYS A 114 -3.07 -8.45 -0.58
C LYS A 114 -3.71 -8.23 0.79
N SER A 115 -4.95 -7.77 0.81
CA SER A 115 -5.72 -7.57 2.05
C SER A 115 -5.95 -8.90 2.78
N ALA A 116 -6.32 -9.95 2.04
CA ALA A 116 -6.47 -11.30 2.57
C ALA A 116 -5.16 -11.87 3.13
N ALA A 117 -4.06 -11.71 2.41
CA ALA A 117 -2.73 -12.15 2.86
C ALA A 117 -2.34 -11.51 4.20
N THR A 118 -2.59 -10.19 4.35
CA THR A 118 -2.37 -9.48 5.62
C THR A 118 -3.23 -10.04 6.74
N THR A 119 -4.49 -10.34 6.47
CA THR A 119 -5.41 -10.95 7.45
C THR A 119 -4.93 -12.34 7.86
N ILE A 120 -4.59 -13.19 6.89
CA ILE A 120 -4.09 -14.55 7.11
C ILE A 120 -2.84 -14.52 8.00
N GLU A 121 -1.89 -13.67 7.66
CA GLU A 121 -0.66 -13.53 8.44
C GLU A 121 -0.94 -13.12 9.89
N ARG A 122 -1.84 -12.17 10.10
CA ARG A 122 -2.19 -11.70 11.43
C ARG A 122 -2.94 -12.72 12.26
N VAL A 123 -3.88 -13.45 11.64
CA VAL A 123 -4.58 -14.57 12.31
C VAL A 123 -3.58 -15.63 12.74
N LEU A 124 -2.69 -16.06 11.85
CA LEU A 124 -1.69 -17.09 12.16
C LEU A 124 -0.66 -16.65 13.21
N LYS A 125 -0.39 -15.35 13.30
CA LYS A 125 0.49 -14.77 14.34
C LYS A 125 -0.24 -14.44 15.66
N GLY A 126 -1.56 -14.58 15.71
CA GLY A 126 -2.36 -14.25 16.90
C GLY A 126 -2.34 -12.76 17.25
N VAL A 127 -2.19 -11.87 16.26
CA VAL A 127 -2.19 -10.41 16.46
C VAL A 127 -3.47 -9.78 15.91
N SER A 128 -3.72 -8.51 16.28
CA SER A 128 -4.94 -7.80 15.87
C SER A 128 -5.10 -7.74 14.35
N VAL A 129 -6.18 -8.30 13.83
CA VAL A 129 -6.54 -8.25 12.40
C VAL A 129 -7.04 -6.88 11.96
N MET A 130 -7.48 -6.02 12.90
CA MET A 130 -8.05 -4.70 12.63
C MET A 130 -7.04 -3.56 12.69
N ALA A 131 -5.95 -3.72 13.45
CA ALA A 131 -5.00 -2.62 13.66
C ALA A 131 -4.41 -2.08 12.35
N GLY A 132 -4.57 -0.77 12.11
CA GLY A 132 -4.02 -0.07 10.94
C GLY A 132 -4.77 -0.31 9.62
N ARG A 133 -5.93 -0.98 9.63
CA ARG A 133 -6.75 -1.18 8.42
C ARG A 133 -7.28 0.12 7.83
N GLU A 134 -7.48 1.13 8.64
CA GLU A 134 -7.85 2.49 8.22
C GLU A 134 -6.80 3.14 7.30
N LYS A 135 -5.60 2.57 7.24
CA LYS A 135 -4.50 3.02 6.38
C LYS A 135 -4.40 2.24 5.07
N GLU A 136 -5.25 1.24 4.87
CA GLU A 136 -5.35 0.46 3.64
C GLU A 136 -6.40 1.09 2.72
N GLY A 137 -6.17 1.04 1.41
CA GLY A 137 -7.13 1.51 0.42
C GLY A 137 -6.64 2.69 -0.42
N PRO A 138 -7.51 3.24 -1.26
CA PRO A 138 -7.20 4.40 -2.08
C PRO A 138 -7.14 5.66 -1.20
N TYR A 139 -6.12 6.46 -1.41
CA TYR A 139 -5.98 7.77 -0.81
C TYR A 139 -6.13 8.83 -1.89
N GLU A 140 -6.91 9.87 -1.62
CA GLU A 140 -6.87 11.05 -2.44
C GLU A 140 -5.51 11.70 -2.32
N SER A 141 -4.87 11.93 -3.46
CA SER A 141 -3.59 12.64 -3.54
C SER A 141 -3.86 14.04 -4.05
N GLY A 142 -3.72 15.03 -3.17
CA GLY A 142 -3.73 16.44 -3.52
C GLY A 142 -2.38 16.93 -4.06
N LEU A 143 -1.55 16.06 -4.60
CA LEU A 143 -0.23 16.43 -5.09
C LEU A 143 -0.34 17.41 -6.26
N PHE A 144 0.11 18.62 -6.02
CA PHE A 144 0.24 19.65 -7.05
C PHE A 144 1.61 19.60 -7.70
N THR A 145 1.65 19.68 -9.02
CA THR A 145 2.87 19.82 -9.80
C THR A 145 2.80 21.12 -10.58
N ASN A 146 3.74 22.04 -10.33
CA ASN A 146 3.86 23.25 -11.13
C ASN A 146 4.43 22.87 -12.52
N THR A 147 3.69 23.23 -13.58
CA THR A 147 4.03 22.91 -14.97
C THR A 147 4.31 24.16 -15.81
N ASP A 148 4.35 25.36 -15.20
CA ASP A 148 4.43 26.62 -15.94
C ASP A 148 5.71 26.76 -16.79
N ASP A 149 6.83 26.24 -16.30
CA ASP A 149 8.13 26.33 -16.96
C ASP A 149 8.53 25.03 -17.68
N ILE A 150 7.59 24.11 -17.90
CA ILE A 150 7.89 22.81 -18.50
C ILE A 150 7.54 22.79 -19.97
N ALA A 151 8.54 22.52 -20.82
CA ALA A 151 8.33 22.30 -22.24
C ALA A 151 7.50 21.04 -22.49
N PHE A 152 6.52 21.13 -23.38
CA PHE A 152 5.74 19.97 -23.80
C PHE A 152 6.63 18.97 -24.57
N GLU A 153 6.63 17.73 -24.13
CA GLU A 153 7.26 16.60 -24.81
C GLU A 153 6.19 15.59 -25.23
N ALA A 154 6.15 15.24 -26.50
CA ALA A 154 5.21 14.26 -27.02
C ALA A 154 5.49 12.86 -26.48
N SER A 155 4.45 12.07 -26.24
CA SER A 155 4.57 10.67 -25.82
C SER A 155 5.18 9.82 -26.91
N SER A 156 6.09 8.90 -26.53
CA SER A 156 6.67 7.89 -27.43
C SER A 156 5.78 6.64 -27.63
N PHE A 157 4.61 6.58 -26.97
CA PHE A 157 3.70 5.43 -27.03
C PHE A 157 2.79 5.37 -28.27
N LEU A 158 2.88 6.35 -29.18
CA LEU A 158 1.87 6.49 -30.25
C LEU A 158 1.88 5.36 -31.27
N ASP A 159 2.98 4.63 -31.45
CA ASP A 159 3.15 3.70 -32.57
C ASP A 159 3.53 2.25 -32.19
N SER A 160 3.83 1.95 -30.92
CA SER A 160 4.22 0.59 -30.51
C SER A 160 3.90 0.31 -29.05
N PRO A 161 3.35 -0.85 -28.70
CA PRO A 161 3.14 -1.28 -27.31
C PRO A 161 4.47 -1.64 -26.59
N VAL A 162 5.55 -1.81 -27.34
CA VAL A 162 6.87 -2.15 -26.79
C VAL A 162 7.84 -1.02 -27.06
N LEU A 163 8.38 -0.43 -26.00
CA LEU A 163 9.38 0.65 -26.10
C LEU A 163 10.77 0.08 -26.39
N THR A 164 11.47 0.71 -27.33
CA THR A 164 12.92 0.52 -27.43
C THR A 164 13.63 1.16 -26.22
N LYS A 165 14.90 0.84 -26.00
CA LYS A 165 15.69 1.47 -24.95
C LYS A 165 15.76 2.99 -25.11
N GLU A 166 15.90 3.47 -26.33
CA GLU A 166 15.95 4.87 -26.71
C GLU A 166 14.60 5.56 -26.41
N ASP A 167 13.49 4.92 -26.75
CA ASP A 167 12.14 5.43 -26.46
C ASP A 167 11.88 5.47 -24.94
N ALA A 168 12.29 4.45 -24.19
CA ALA A 168 12.18 4.43 -22.76
C ALA A 168 12.98 5.56 -22.08
N VAL A 169 14.18 5.86 -22.57
CA VAL A 169 14.98 7.00 -22.11
C VAL A 169 14.30 8.32 -22.44
N LYS A 170 13.74 8.46 -23.64
CA LYS A 170 13.00 9.67 -24.05
C LYS A 170 11.75 9.85 -23.17
N GLU A 171 10.96 8.80 -22.99
CA GLU A 171 9.77 8.83 -22.17
C GLU A 171 10.07 9.14 -20.68
N SER A 172 11.18 8.63 -20.15
CA SER A 172 11.59 8.92 -18.77
C SER A 172 11.92 10.41 -18.53
N LYS A 173 12.31 11.15 -19.56
CA LYS A 173 12.58 12.60 -19.47
C LYS A 173 11.31 13.43 -19.29
N ARG A 174 10.14 12.88 -19.65
CA ARG A 174 8.84 13.51 -19.43
C ARG A 174 8.41 13.52 -17.96
N CYS A 175 9.13 12.81 -17.09
CA CYS A 175 8.81 12.72 -15.67
C CYS A 175 8.91 14.09 -14.99
N LEU A 176 7.81 14.60 -14.48
CA LEU A 176 7.72 15.89 -13.77
C LEU A 176 8.20 15.81 -12.31
N LYS A 177 8.57 14.63 -11.83
CA LYS A 177 8.95 14.32 -10.44
C LYS A 177 7.87 14.60 -9.39
N CYS A 178 6.74 15.18 -9.74
CA CYS A 178 5.56 15.47 -8.91
C CYS A 178 5.83 16.13 -7.55
N GLU A 179 6.87 16.96 -7.45
CA GLU A 179 7.29 17.68 -6.27
C GLU A 179 7.53 19.13 -6.66
N CYS A 180 6.60 20.03 -6.29
CA CYS A 180 6.71 21.43 -6.70
C CYS A 180 7.82 22.19 -5.97
N MET A 181 8.17 21.80 -4.75
CA MET A 181 9.25 22.39 -3.91
C MET A 181 9.10 23.89 -3.61
N GLU A 182 7.95 24.51 -3.85
CA GLU A 182 7.74 25.94 -3.66
C GLU A 182 7.91 26.35 -2.18
N CYS A 183 7.39 25.54 -1.26
CA CYS A 183 7.59 25.76 0.18
C CYS A 183 9.09 25.69 0.59
N VAL A 184 9.87 24.88 -0.09
CA VAL A 184 11.32 24.76 0.17
C VAL A 184 12.04 26.04 -0.27
N LYS A 185 11.64 26.62 -1.40
CA LYS A 185 12.22 27.89 -1.91
C LYS A 185 11.96 29.05 -0.97
N GLY A 186 10.80 29.07 -0.27
CA GLY A 186 10.40 30.15 0.64
C GLY A 186 10.83 29.98 2.09
N CYS A 187 11.31 28.82 2.50
CA CYS A 187 11.57 28.51 3.92
C CYS A 187 13.07 28.27 4.21
N GLU A 188 13.69 29.13 5.02
CA GLU A 188 15.11 28.98 5.41
C GLU A 188 15.38 27.70 6.21
N PHE A 189 14.41 27.25 7.03
CA PHE A 189 14.49 25.95 7.71
C PHE A 189 14.64 24.82 6.70
N MET A 190 13.76 24.75 5.68
CA MET A 190 13.78 23.69 4.67
C MET A 190 15.05 23.76 3.80
N LYS A 191 15.53 24.95 3.48
CA LYS A 191 16.81 25.14 2.78
C LYS A 191 18.01 24.65 3.62
N THR A 192 18.01 24.95 4.91
CA THR A 192 19.07 24.54 5.83
C THR A 192 19.16 23.03 5.97
N TYR A 193 18.02 22.37 6.20
CA TYR A 193 17.95 20.92 6.34
C TYR A 193 17.91 20.18 5.00
N LYS A 194 17.88 20.89 3.87
CA LYS A 194 17.99 20.36 2.49
C LYS A 194 16.97 19.26 2.18
N SER A 195 15.73 19.42 2.63
CA SER A 195 14.68 18.44 2.46
C SER A 195 13.32 19.09 2.18
N TYR A 196 12.27 18.32 2.09
CA TYR A 196 10.93 18.75 1.71
C TYR A 196 9.86 18.09 2.60
N PRO A 197 8.61 18.61 2.64
CA PRO A 197 7.60 18.21 3.61
C PRO A 197 7.41 16.72 3.78
N LYS A 198 7.25 15.96 2.69
CA LYS A 198 7.06 14.51 2.74
C LYS A 198 8.18 13.78 3.49
N LYS A 199 9.43 14.21 3.30
CA LYS A 199 10.57 13.62 4.00
C LYS A 199 10.59 14.01 5.46
N TYR A 200 10.32 15.28 5.79
CA TYR A 200 10.22 15.73 7.18
C TYR A 200 9.12 15.03 7.96
N ILE A 201 7.94 14.86 7.37
CA ILE A 201 6.83 14.13 7.99
C ILE A 201 7.25 12.70 8.32
N ARG A 202 7.95 12.03 7.40
CA ARG A 202 8.50 10.69 7.65
C ARG A 202 9.54 10.69 8.77
N GLU A 203 10.45 11.67 8.79
CA GLU A 203 11.46 11.80 9.83
C GLU A 203 10.84 12.05 11.20
N VAL A 204 9.83 12.92 11.29
CA VAL A 204 9.03 13.16 12.50
C VAL A 204 8.37 11.87 12.98
N TYR A 205 7.67 11.17 12.10
CA TYR A 205 7.02 9.91 12.44
C TYR A 205 8.01 8.87 12.96
N ASN A 206 9.10 8.66 12.24
CA ASN A 206 10.14 7.73 12.65
C ASN A 206 10.73 8.10 14.02
N ASN A 207 11.03 9.39 14.22
CA ASN A 207 11.61 9.90 15.48
C ASN A 207 10.67 9.68 16.68
N LEU A 208 9.36 9.88 16.49
CA LEU A 208 8.36 9.66 17.54
C LEU A 208 8.13 8.17 17.82
N SER A 209 8.31 7.32 16.81
CA SER A 209 8.10 5.86 16.90
C SER A 209 9.25 5.13 17.60
N ILE A 210 10.40 5.77 17.82
CA ILE A 210 11.54 5.15 18.50
C ILE A 210 11.22 4.93 19.97
N ALA A 211 11.16 3.66 20.39
CA ALA A 211 10.94 3.28 21.79
C ALA A 211 12.23 3.37 22.61
N MET A 212 13.34 2.85 22.07
CA MET A 212 14.68 2.91 22.66
C MET A 212 15.69 3.33 21.61
N GLY A 213 16.49 4.34 21.88
CA GLY A 213 17.52 4.83 20.97
C GLY A 213 17.58 6.35 20.89
N THR A 214 18.36 6.84 19.94
CA THR A 214 18.62 8.28 19.81
C THR A 214 17.60 8.94 18.90
N HIS A 215 16.96 10.00 19.41
CA HIS A 215 15.99 10.81 18.66
C HIS A 215 16.71 11.91 17.87
N HIS A 216 17.38 11.54 16.79
CA HIS A 216 18.21 12.45 15.98
C HIS A 216 17.44 13.63 15.36
N ALA A 217 16.14 13.48 15.12
CA ALA A 217 15.33 14.54 14.53
C ALA A 217 14.83 15.59 15.55
N ASN A 218 15.12 15.44 16.85
CA ASN A 218 14.66 16.41 17.86
C ASN A 218 15.10 17.83 17.54
N LYS A 219 16.36 18.02 17.18
CA LYS A 219 16.87 19.35 16.80
C LYS A 219 16.13 19.92 15.61
N MET A 220 15.92 19.12 14.57
CA MET A 220 15.20 19.53 13.37
C MET A 220 13.74 19.92 13.71
N ILE A 221 13.03 19.09 14.47
CA ILE A 221 11.66 19.35 14.91
C ILE A 221 11.54 20.67 15.67
N ASN A 222 12.51 20.96 16.54
CA ASN A 222 12.52 22.17 17.36
C ASN A 222 13.09 23.42 16.66
N SER A 223 13.68 23.28 15.48
CA SER A 223 14.25 24.42 14.74
C SER A 223 13.22 25.17 13.88
N CYS A 224 12.01 24.66 13.70
CA CYS A 224 10.96 25.35 12.95
C CYS A 224 10.37 26.52 13.77
N ASN A 225 10.26 27.71 13.17
CA ASN A 225 9.69 28.90 13.82
C ASN A 225 8.17 28.90 13.92
N LEU A 226 7.47 27.89 13.39
CA LEU A 226 6.02 27.76 13.38
C LEU A 226 5.29 28.96 12.70
N CYS A 227 5.92 29.57 11.71
CA CYS A 227 5.40 30.80 11.08
C CYS A 227 4.26 30.58 10.09
N GLY A 228 3.93 29.33 9.69
CA GLY A 228 2.86 29.02 8.76
C GLY A 228 3.12 29.37 7.29
N GLN A 229 4.27 29.96 6.95
CA GLN A 229 4.58 30.36 5.57
C GLN A 229 4.51 29.20 4.58
N CYS A 230 4.91 27.99 4.99
CA CYS A 230 4.82 26.79 4.16
C CYS A 230 3.39 26.48 3.73
N LYS A 231 2.39 26.68 4.61
CA LYS A 231 0.98 26.53 4.29
C LYS A 231 0.53 27.55 3.24
N SER A 232 0.87 28.82 3.46
CA SER A 232 0.45 29.92 2.57
C SER A 232 1.00 29.78 1.14
N ILE A 233 2.15 29.12 0.97
CA ILE A 233 2.75 28.87 -0.34
C ILE A 233 2.23 27.58 -0.96
N CYS A 234 1.82 26.60 -0.14
CA CYS A 234 1.47 25.26 -0.61
C CYS A 234 0.10 25.24 -1.30
N PRO A 235 0.02 24.79 -2.57
CA PRO A 235 -1.27 24.65 -3.26
C PRO A 235 -2.20 23.60 -2.63
N ASN A 236 -1.64 22.72 -1.78
CA ASN A 236 -2.36 21.66 -1.07
C ASN A 236 -2.48 21.93 0.43
N ASP A 237 -2.29 23.15 0.88
CA ASP A 237 -2.43 23.59 2.27
C ASP A 237 -1.61 22.78 3.30
N VAL A 238 -0.50 22.19 2.89
CA VAL A 238 0.35 21.42 3.80
C VAL A 238 1.01 22.33 4.82
N ASP A 239 0.57 22.20 6.07
CA ASP A 239 1.09 22.98 7.19
C ASP A 239 2.13 22.22 8.00
N MET A 240 3.39 22.47 7.70
CA MET A 240 4.49 21.88 8.46
C MET A 240 4.60 22.45 9.89
N SER A 241 4.08 23.66 10.13
CA SER A 241 4.12 24.24 11.47
C SER A 241 3.20 23.49 12.44
N GLU A 242 2.01 23.09 12.00
CA GLU A 242 1.10 22.24 12.80
C GLU A 242 1.73 20.86 13.08
N ILE A 243 2.37 20.26 12.10
CA ILE A 243 3.03 18.95 12.26
C ILE A 243 4.15 19.03 13.28
N PHE A 244 5.02 20.03 13.19
CA PHE A 244 6.10 20.22 14.19
C PHE A 244 5.57 20.59 15.57
N LEU A 245 4.51 21.39 15.64
CA LEU A 245 3.88 21.72 16.92
C LEU A 245 3.28 20.47 17.58
N ALA A 246 2.57 19.66 16.82
CA ALA A 246 2.01 18.39 17.31
C ALA A 246 3.14 17.45 17.78
N ALA A 247 4.21 17.33 17.01
CA ALA A 247 5.38 16.54 17.40
C ALA A 247 6.00 17.02 18.70
N ARG A 248 6.16 18.34 18.89
CA ARG A 248 6.69 18.92 20.15
C ARG A 248 5.79 18.60 21.34
N LYS A 249 4.47 18.71 21.19
CA LYS A 249 3.52 18.34 22.25
C LYS A 249 3.68 16.88 22.65
N LEU A 250 3.71 15.96 21.70
CA LEU A 250 3.94 14.54 21.96
C LEU A 250 5.30 14.26 22.61
N MET A 251 6.34 15.00 22.23
CA MET A 251 7.65 14.89 22.88
C MET A 251 7.62 15.34 24.35
N VAL A 252 6.91 16.40 24.67
CA VAL A 252 6.70 16.85 26.05
C VAL A 252 5.93 15.80 26.85
N GLU A 253 4.79 15.35 26.32
CA GLU A 253 3.93 14.35 26.99
C GLU A 253 4.66 13.02 27.25
N SER A 254 5.55 12.64 26.34
CA SER A 254 6.36 11.42 26.48
C SER A 254 7.67 11.60 27.26
N GLY A 255 7.95 12.79 27.78
CA GLY A 255 9.19 13.11 28.51
C GLY A 255 10.44 13.08 27.62
N LYS A 256 10.29 13.24 26.31
CA LYS A 256 11.38 13.21 25.32
C LYS A 256 11.88 14.59 24.89
N MET A 257 11.37 15.64 25.50
CA MET A 257 11.90 17.00 25.31
C MET A 257 13.14 17.22 26.18
N PRO A 258 14.12 18.00 25.69
CA PRO A 258 15.26 18.39 26.52
C PRO A 258 14.80 19.21 27.75
N PRO A 259 15.50 19.12 28.88
CA PRO A 259 15.13 19.79 30.12
C PRO A 259 15.17 21.33 30.02
N SER A 260 15.97 21.86 29.09
CA SER A 260 16.12 23.30 28.86
C SER A 260 15.56 23.68 27.51
N ALA A 261 14.80 24.78 27.43
CA ALA A 261 14.29 25.35 26.19
C ALA A 261 15.40 25.71 25.18
N PHE A 262 16.63 25.88 25.63
CA PHE A 262 17.77 26.26 24.80
C PHE A 262 18.72 25.10 24.50
N GLU A 263 18.56 23.96 25.11
CA GLU A 263 19.45 22.81 24.95
C GLU A 263 19.46 22.25 23.52
N PHE A 264 18.38 22.36 22.80
CA PHE A 264 18.29 21.92 21.40
C PHE A 264 18.81 22.97 20.39
N ALA A 265 19.09 24.17 20.85
CA ALA A 265 19.64 25.27 20.02
C ALA A 265 21.17 25.28 20.00
N LEU A 266 21.78 24.55 20.90
CA LEU A 266 23.24 24.36 21.02
C LEU A 266 23.63 23.03 20.35
#